data_49d366a85803af71c6238226d2c2b289
#
_entry.id   49d366a85803af71c6238226d2c2b289
#
_cell.length_a   1.000
_cell.length_b   1.000
_cell.length_c   1.000
_cell.angle_alpha   90.00
_cell.angle_beta   90.00
_cell.angle_gamma   90.00
#
_symmetry.space_group_name_H-M   'P 1'
#
loop_
_entity.id
_entity.type
_entity.pdbx_description
1 polymer ?
#
loop_
_entity_poly.entity_id
_entity_poly.type
_entity_poly.pdbx_seq_one_letter_code
_entity_poly.pdbx_strand_id
1 'polypeptide(L)'
;MAKKVITFGEIMLRLAPEGYYRFVQAETFGATYGGGEANVAVSLANYGFDAKYVTKLPKHEIGQAAVNSLRRYGVDTSLIARGGDRVGIYFLEKGASQRPSKVIYDRANSSIATATASDFNWKEIFEGADWFHFTG
;
A
#
# COMPACT_ATOMS: atom_id res chain seq x y z
N MET A 1 0.10 -1.57 -27.40
CA MET A 1 0.70 -0.98 -26.22
C MET A 1 -0.19 -1.20 -25.01
N ALA A 2 0.41 -1.46 -23.87
CA ALA A 2 -0.35 -1.63 -22.64
C ALA A 2 -1.02 -0.33 -22.23
N LYS A 3 -2.23 -0.42 -21.72
CA LYS A 3 -2.94 0.73 -21.16
C LYS A 3 -2.25 1.15 -19.85
N LYS A 4 -2.10 2.47 -19.69
CA LYS A 4 -1.52 3.06 -18.50
C LYS A 4 -2.60 3.34 -17.48
N VAL A 5 -2.51 2.67 -16.34
CA VAL A 5 -3.47 2.83 -15.24
C VAL A 5 -2.75 3.40 -14.03
N ILE A 6 -3.28 4.49 -13.50
CA ILE A 6 -2.78 5.10 -12.26
C ILE A 6 -3.69 4.68 -11.13
N THR A 7 -3.12 4.15 -10.05
CA THR A 7 -3.86 3.93 -8.81
C THR A 7 -3.27 4.78 -7.71
N PHE A 8 -4.12 5.32 -6.85
CA PHE A 8 -3.73 6.26 -5.80
C PHE A 8 -4.38 5.86 -4.49
N GLY A 9 -3.59 5.75 -3.44
CA GLY A 9 -4.12 5.41 -2.14
C GLY A 9 -3.03 5.15 -1.11
N GLU A 10 -3.41 4.54 -0.01
CA GLU A 10 -2.49 4.18 1.06
C GLU A 10 -2.08 2.71 0.99
N ILE A 11 -0.77 2.46 0.99
CA ILE A 11 -0.22 1.14 1.25
C ILE A 11 0.25 1.11 2.70
N MET A 12 -0.13 0.05 3.42
CA MET A 12 0.15 -0.09 4.84
C MET A 12 1.01 -1.30 5.11
N LEU A 13 1.77 -1.23 6.19
CA LEU A 13 2.45 -2.39 6.76
C LEU A 13 1.40 -3.24 7.49
N ARG A 14 1.22 -4.47 7.04
CA ARG A 14 0.30 -5.42 7.65
C ARG A 14 1.08 -6.32 8.59
N LEU A 15 0.69 -6.34 9.86
CA LEU A 15 1.27 -7.19 10.87
C LEU A 15 0.23 -8.21 11.33
N ALA A 16 0.56 -9.48 11.20
CA ALA A 16 -0.36 -10.55 11.55
C ALA A 16 0.33 -11.62 12.39
N PRO A 17 -0.32 -12.06 13.49
CA PRO A 17 0.19 -13.21 14.23
C PRO A 17 0.28 -14.44 13.35
N GLU A 18 1.17 -15.33 13.72
CA GLU A 18 1.30 -16.62 13.04
C GLU A 18 0.05 -17.48 13.25
N GLY A 19 -0.37 -18.18 12.20
CA GLY A 19 -1.51 -19.07 12.27
C GLY A 19 -2.79 -18.38 12.73
N TYR A 20 -3.41 -18.92 13.74
CA TYR A 20 -4.67 -18.41 14.30
C TYR A 20 -4.49 -17.85 15.71
N TYR A 21 -3.28 -17.50 16.10
CA TYR A 21 -3.04 -16.87 17.39
C TYR A 21 -3.79 -15.54 17.49
N ARG A 22 -4.28 -15.26 18.69
CA ARG A 22 -4.85 -13.95 19.00
C ARG A 22 -3.74 -12.95 19.25
N PHE A 23 -4.03 -11.67 19.08
CA PHE A 23 -3.05 -10.61 19.33
C PHE A 23 -2.41 -10.73 20.71
N VAL A 24 -3.22 -11.03 21.73
CA VAL A 24 -2.74 -11.13 23.11
C VAL A 24 -1.82 -12.33 23.35
N GLN A 25 -1.78 -13.28 22.44
CA GLN A 25 -0.94 -14.48 22.54
C GLN A 25 0.34 -14.37 21.69
N ALA A 26 0.33 -13.46 20.71
CA ALA A 26 1.39 -13.41 19.70
C ALA A 26 2.66 -12.78 20.26
N GLU A 27 3.78 -13.44 20.07
CA GLU A 27 5.11 -12.91 20.37
C GLU A 27 5.83 -12.44 19.12
N THR A 28 5.37 -12.88 17.94
CA THR A 28 5.93 -12.49 16.65
C THR A 28 4.79 -12.14 15.69
N PHE A 29 5.11 -11.29 14.71
CA PHE A 29 4.18 -10.91 13.66
C PHE A 29 4.87 -11.07 12.31
N GLY A 30 4.16 -11.69 11.36
CA GLY A 30 4.57 -11.67 9.97
C GLY A 30 4.28 -10.30 9.38
N ALA A 31 5.23 -9.75 8.63
CA ALA A 31 5.13 -8.43 8.03
C ALA A 31 4.94 -8.54 6.52
N THR A 32 3.86 -7.97 6.02
CA THR A 32 3.59 -7.83 4.59
C THR A 32 3.06 -6.43 4.33
N TYR A 33 2.85 -6.08 3.08
CA TYR A 33 2.31 -4.76 2.72
C TYR A 33 1.05 -4.95 1.90
N GLY A 34 0.08 -4.08 2.12
CA GLY A 34 -1.17 -4.13 1.38
C GLY A 34 -1.98 -2.85 1.50
N GLY A 35 -2.91 -2.72 0.62
CA GLY A 35 -3.86 -1.62 0.56
C GLY A 35 -4.74 -1.83 -0.65
N GLY A 36 -5.96 -1.30 -0.63
CA GLY A 36 -6.92 -1.55 -1.69
C GLY A 36 -6.38 -1.19 -3.06
N GLU A 37 -5.90 0.02 -3.21
CA GLU A 37 -5.40 0.55 -4.49
C GLU A 37 -4.05 -0.04 -4.88
N ALA A 38 -3.21 -0.37 -3.89
CA ALA A 38 -1.96 -1.09 -4.12
C ALA A 38 -2.23 -2.50 -4.65
N ASN A 39 -3.21 -3.18 -4.08
CA ASN A 39 -3.62 -4.52 -4.53
C ASN A 39 -4.16 -4.48 -5.96
N VAL A 40 -4.92 -3.44 -6.31
CA VAL A 40 -5.40 -3.24 -7.68
C VAL A 40 -4.22 -3.04 -8.63
N ALA A 41 -3.23 -2.24 -8.24
CA ALA A 41 -2.03 -2.03 -9.06
C ALA A 41 -1.29 -3.35 -9.33
N VAL A 42 -1.12 -4.18 -8.32
CA VAL A 42 -0.47 -5.49 -8.47
C VAL A 42 -1.27 -6.39 -9.42
N SER A 43 -2.59 -6.43 -9.25
CA SER A 43 -3.45 -7.23 -10.15
C SER A 43 -3.35 -6.77 -11.59
N LEU A 44 -3.38 -5.46 -11.82
CA LEU A 44 -3.29 -4.89 -13.16
C LEU A 44 -1.93 -5.18 -13.80
N ALA A 45 -0.85 -5.08 -13.04
CA ALA A 45 0.49 -5.43 -13.51
C ALA A 45 0.54 -6.90 -13.94
N ASN A 46 -0.05 -7.79 -13.15
CA ASN A 46 -0.12 -9.22 -13.48
C ASN A 46 -0.93 -9.49 -14.75
N TYR A 47 -1.90 -8.64 -15.07
CA TYR A 47 -2.68 -8.74 -16.29
C TYR A 47 -2.02 -8.07 -17.51
N GLY A 48 -0.85 -7.51 -17.34
CA GLY A 48 -0.10 -6.91 -18.44
C GLY A 48 -0.35 -5.42 -18.67
N PHE A 49 -1.07 -4.75 -17.79
CA PHE A 49 -1.23 -3.30 -17.84
C PHE A 49 0.03 -2.58 -17.38
N ASP A 50 0.23 -1.36 -17.87
CA ASP A 50 1.24 -0.45 -17.31
C ASP A 50 0.66 0.20 -16.04
N ALA A 51 0.80 -0.51 -14.93
CA ALA A 51 0.24 -0.07 -13.65
C ALA A 51 1.26 0.78 -12.88
N LYS A 52 0.85 2.01 -12.56
CA LYS A 52 1.65 2.94 -11.77
C LYS A 52 0.92 3.24 -10.47
N TYR A 53 1.60 3.06 -9.37
CA TYR A 53 1.03 3.35 -8.05
C TYR A 53 1.54 4.69 -7.53
N VAL A 54 0.62 5.50 -7.03
CA VAL A 54 0.92 6.84 -6.50
C VAL A 54 0.51 6.89 -5.04
N THR A 55 1.45 7.27 -4.21
CA THR A 55 1.26 7.45 -2.77
C THR A 55 2.41 8.29 -2.24
N LYS A 56 2.43 8.49 -0.92
CA LYS A 56 3.58 9.09 -0.24
C LYS A 56 4.05 8.16 0.86
N LEU A 57 5.35 7.87 0.88
CA LEU A 57 6.00 6.98 1.83
C LEU A 57 7.22 7.65 2.43
N PRO A 58 7.56 7.34 3.69
CA PRO A 58 8.76 7.91 4.31
C PRO A 58 10.03 7.44 3.60
N LYS A 59 11.11 8.18 3.80
CA LYS A 59 12.40 7.91 3.13
C LYS A 59 13.16 6.74 3.75
N HIS A 60 12.83 6.36 4.99
CA HIS A 60 13.54 5.28 5.68
C HIS A 60 13.20 3.89 5.11
N GLU A 61 13.84 2.88 5.66
CA GLU A 61 13.83 1.50 5.12
C GLU A 61 12.45 0.84 5.17
N ILE A 62 11.58 1.19 6.13
CA ILE A 62 10.22 0.64 6.16
C ILE A 62 9.42 1.16 4.96
N GLY A 63 9.59 2.43 4.61
CA GLY A 63 9.00 2.98 3.38
C GLY A 63 9.58 2.32 2.12
N GLN A 64 10.90 2.08 2.11
CA GLN A 64 11.54 1.41 0.98
C GLN A 64 11.05 -0.03 0.84
N ALA A 65 10.81 -0.73 1.93
CA ALA A 65 10.25 -2.08 1.89
C ALA A 65 8.85 -2.11 1.28
N ALA A 66 8.04 -1.10 1.55
CA ALA A 66 6.74 -0.95 0.90
C ALA A 66 6.88 -0.78 -0.61
N VAL A 67 7.81 0.08 -1.05
CA VAL A 67 8.11 0.25 -2.48
C VAL A 67 8.55 -1.07 -3.11
N ASN A 68 9.45 -1.79 -2.45
CA ASN A 68 9.97 -3.05 -2.96
C ASN A 68 8.88 -4.12 -3.07
N SER A 69 7.90 -4.12 -2.18
CA SER A 69 6.78 -5.05 -2.23
C SER A 69 5.95 -4.89 -3.50
N LEU A 70 5.85 -3.67 -4.02
CA LEU A 70 5.16 -3.37 -5.27
C LEU A 70 6.04 -3.69 -6.48
N ARG A 71 7.31 -3.32 -6.42
CA ARG A 71 8.26 -3.55 -7.51
C ARG A 71 8.42 -5.04 -7.82
N ARG A 72 8.31 -5.87 -6.81
CA ARG A 72 8.37 -7.33 -6.96
C ARG A 72 7.38 -7.85 -7.98
N TYR A 73 6.22 -7.22 -8.09
CA TYR A 73 5.15 -7.63 -8.98
C TYR A 73 5.06 -6.80 -10.27
N GLY A 74 6.06 -5.98 -10.53
CA GLY A 74 6.12 -5.21 -11.78
C GLY A 74 5.32 -3.91 -11.77
N VAL A 75 4.88 -3.46 -10.61
CA VAL A 75 4.23 -2.14 -10.49
C VAL A 75 5.29 -1.05 -10.64
N ASP A 76 4.99 -0.02 -11.42
CA ASP A 76 5.84 1.15 -11.55
C ASP A 76 5.67 2.04 -10.32
N THR A 77 6.76 2.21 -9.57
CA THR A 77 6.79 2.96 -8.32
C THR A 77 7.50 4.31 -8.46
N SER A 78 7.85 4.71 -9.69
CA SER A 78 8.65 5.91 -9.96
C SER A 78 7.94 7.22 -9.57
N LEU A 79 6.62 7.19 -9.46
CA LEU A 79 5.80 8.36 -9.13
C LEU A 79 5.43 8.44 -7.65
N ILE A 80 5.96 7.54 -6.82
CA ILE A 80 5.72 7.59 -5.37
C ILE A 80 6.51 8.75 -4.77
N ALA A 81 5.81 9.63 -4.06
CA ALA A 81 6.44 10.72 -3.31
C ALA A 81 7.09 10.16 -2.03
N ARG A 82 8.24 10.71 -1.66
CA ARG A 82 8.98 10.25 -0.48
C ARG A 82 9.07 11.39 0.53
N GLY A 83 8.66 11.14 1.75
CA GLY A 83 8.70 12.12 2.83
C GLY A 83 7.74 11.72 3.94
N GLY A 84 7.65 12.57 4.97
CA GLY A 84 6.86 12.24 6.15
C GLY A 84 7.59 11.29 7.08
N ASP A 85 6.91 10.83 8.13
CA ASP A 85 7.57 10.15 9.25
C ASP A 85 7.29 8.66 9.33
N ARG A 86 6.13 8.20 8.83
CA ARG A 86 5.76 6.81 9.09
C ARG A 86 4.90 6.20 7.99
N VAL A 87 4.98 4.88 7.88
CA VAL A 87 4.04 4.05 7.13
C VAL A 87 2.87 3.71 8.05
N GLY A 88 1.64 3.81 7.55
CA GLY A 88 0.49 3.34 8.29
C GLY A 88 0.56 1.83 8.53
N ILE A 89 0.03 1.39 9.64
CA ILE A 89 0.05 -0.02 10.04
C ILE A 89 -1.39 -0.51 10.22
N TYR A 90 -1.65 -1.75 9.85
CA TYR A 90 -2.81 -2.43 10.37
C TYR A 90 -2.42 -3.81 10.88
N PHE A 91 -3.05 -4.19 11.98
CA PHE A 91 -2.87 -5.50 12.60
C PHE A 91 -4.04 -6.38 12.19
N LEU A 92 -3.74 -7.59 11.74
CA LEU A 92 -4.79 -8.56 11.36
C LEU A 92 -4.67 -9.81 12.20
N GLU A 93 -5.73 -10.12 12.95
CA GLU A 93 -5.91 -11.39 13.64
C GLU A 93 -6.84 -12.26 12.80
N LYS A 94 -6.36 -13.38 12.32
CA LYS A 94 -7.18 -14.29 11.51
C LYS A 94 -8.25 -14.94 12.37
N GLY A 95 -9.47 -14.94 11.87
CA GLY A 95 -10.56 -15.67 12.50
C GLY A 95 -10.43 -17.17 12.32
N ALA A 96 -11.12 -17.92 13.17
CA ALA A 96 -11.19 -19.38 13.09
C ALA A 96 -12.59 -19.80 13.51
N SER A 97 -13.23 -20.63 12.67
CA SER A 97 -14.59 -21.13 12.91
C SER A 97 -15.57 -19.95 13.14
N GLN A 98 -16.16 -19.86 14.32
CA GLN A 98 -17.14 -18.82 14.67
C GLN A 98 -16.48 -17.51 15.12
N ARG A 99 -15.17 -17.51 15.33
CA ARG A 99 -14.46 -16.30 15.71
C ARG A 99 -14.12 -15.49 14.45
N PRO A 100 -14.67 -14.27 14.29
CA PRO A 100 -14.36 -13.46 13.11
C PRO A 100 -12.91 -12.94 13.14
N SER A 101 -12.41 -12.57 11.99
CA SER A 101 -11.14 -11.85 11.89
C SER A 101 -11.28 -10.48 12.54
N LYS A 102 -10.18 -9.99 13.11
CA LYS A 102 -10.14 -8.69 13.75
C LYS A 102 -9.03 -7.86 13.15
N VAL A 103 -9.35 -6.60 12.85
CA VAL A 103 -8.39 -5.63 12.30
C VAL A 103 -8.28 -4.46 13.25
N ILE A 104 -7.05 -4.05 13.55
CA ILE A 104 -6.76 -2.83 14.31
C ILE A 104 -5.91 -1.94 13.41
N TYR A 105 -6.39 -0.71 13.16
CA TYR A 105 -5.65 0.27 12.37
C TYR A 105 -4.80 1.16 13.27
N ASP A 106 -3.55 1.37 12.86
CA ASP A 106 -2.63 2.32 13.45
C ASP A 106 -2.01 3.13 12.33
N ARG A 107 -2.75 4.10 11.80
CA ARG A 107 -2.38 4.81 10.57
C ARG A 107 -2.52 6.32 10.68
N ALA A 108 -2.76 6.86 11.86
CA ALA A 108 -2.85 8.30 12.05
C ALA A 108 -1.52 8.95 11.68
N ASN A 109 -1.59 10.07 10.96
CA ASN A 109 -0.43 10.85 10.56
C ASN A 109 0.63 10.08 9.75
N SER A 110 0.20 9.04 9.04
CA SER A 110 1.08 8.38 8.06
C SER A 110 1.50 9.37 6.98
N SER A 111 2.56 9.07 6.26
CA SER A 111 3.07 9.98 5.22
C SER A 111 1.99 10.37 4.22
N ILE A 112 1.17 9.42 3.78
CA ILE A 112 0.07 9.73 2.86
C ILE A 112 -1.07 10.50 3.55
N ALA A 113 -1.34 10.22 4.81
CA ALA A 113 -2.40 10.92 5.55
C ALA A 113 -2.10 12.41 5.73
N THR A 114 -0.83 12.77 5.81
CA THR A 114 -0.40 14.17 5.96
C THR A 114 0.02 14.81 4.63
N ALA A 115 -0.10 14.08 3.53
CA ALA A 115 0.28 14.57 2.21
C ALA A 115 -0.66 15.68 1.74
N THR A 116 -0.11 16.58 0.93
CA THR A 116 -0.88 17.63 0.26
C THR A 116 -0.76 17.47 -1.24
N ALA A 117 -1.61 18.15 -1.99
CA ALA A 117 -1.58 18.10 -3.45
C ALA A 117 -0.22 18.53 -4.01
N SER A 118 0.49 19.42 -3.31
CA SER A 118 1.80 19.90 -3.74
C SER A 118 2.91 18.85 -3.61
N ASP A 119 2.67 17.75 -2.91
CA ASP A 119 3.65 16.67 -2.82
C ASP A 119 3.77 15.86 -4.13
N PHE A 120 2.82 16.05 -5.05
CA PHE A 120 2.74 15.28 -6.27
C PHE A 120 2.81 16.16 -7.52
N ASN A 121 3.48 15.66 -8.55
CA ASN A 121 3.46 16.26 -9.88
C ASN A 121 2.31 15.65 -10.69
N TRP A 122 1.12 16.17 -10.51
CA TRP A 122 -0.10 15.61 -11.14
C TRP A 122 -0.05 15.67 -12.66
N LYS A 123 0.62 16.66 -13.22
CA LYS A 123 0.79 16.77 -14.68
C LYS A 123 1.57 15.55 -15.21
N GLU A 124 2.68 15.22 -14.57
CA GLU A 124 3.49 14.06 -14.94
C GLU A 124 2.73 12.75 -14.70
N ILE A 125 2.04 12.65 -13.56
CA ILE A 125 1.28 11.44 -13.19
C ILE A 125 0.23 11.13 -14.25
N PHE A 126 -0.52 12.11 -14.69
CA PHE A 126 -1.62 11.90 -15.63
C PHE A 126 -1.21 11.93 -17.10
N GLU A 127 0.04 12.24 -17.41
CA GLU A 127 0.51 12.28 -18.80
C GLU A 127 0.37 10.90 -19.44
N GLY A 128 -0.46 10.81 -20.47
CA GLY A 128 -0.70 9.55 -21.20
C GLY A 128 -1.49 8.51 -20.42
N ALA A 129 -2.11 8.86 -19.29
CA ALA A 129 -2.89 7.93 -18.50
C ALA A 129 -4.22 7.63 -19.19
N ASP A 130 -4.58 6.35 -19.20
CA ASP A 130 -5.86 5.87 -19.75
C ASP A 130 -6.93 5.75 -18.65
N TRP A 131 -6.53 5.53 -17.41
CA TRP A 131 -7.45 5.31 -16.31
C TRP A 131 -6.84 5.77 -14.99
N PHE A 132 -7.65 6.35 -14.11
CA PHE A 132 -7.26 6.71 -12.75
C PHE A 132 -8.21 6.06 -11.76
N HIS A 133 -7.66 5.28 -10.83
CA HIS A 133 -8.41 4.54 -9.82
C HIS A 133 -8.05 5.02 -8.43
N PHE A 134 -9.06 5.35 -7.64
CA PHE A 134 -8.91 5.66 -6.21
C PHE A 134 -10.21 5.27 -5.50
N THR A 135 -10.15 5.17 -4.18
CA THR A 135 -11.33 4.92 -3.35
C THR A 135 -11.44 5.98 -2.27
N GLY A 136 -12.64 6.16 -1.73
CA GLY A 136 -12.93 7.13 -0.66
C GLY A 136 -12.99 6.49 0.70
#